data_f2cc09563d462829cc14560df7ff2cf3
#
_entry.id   f2cc09563d462829cc14560df7ff2cf3
#
_cell.length_a   1.000
_cell.length_b   1.000
_cell.length_c   1.000
_cell.angle_alpha   90.00
_cell.angle_beta   90.00
_cell.angle_gamma   90.00
#
_symmetry.space_group_name_H-M   'P 1'
#
loop_
_entity.id
_entity.type
_entity.pdbx_description
1 polymer ?
#
loop_
_entity_poly.entity_id
_entity_poly.type
_entity_poly.pdbx_seq_one_letter_code
_entity_poly.pdbx_strand_id
1 'polypeptide(L)'
;AEGYSLKNNYENNGFADGFLRSAAENYNAAKKPQGYSSLAVEDAIKNADIQEIPMENIRPNVVVVLGESFMDTDFLSGVNFTRDPIPTVHRTMQDFTSGYVTVNVQGGGTNFSESQVLTGLKECNYSMLATEQRCLPSLATVLKAEGYVTHALHTYHGWFYNRYDAMKLMGFDEFICQSTFLTNTPSYGVWPCDSSLYDETFDVLNETAGSDFCYLATMESHGSYNYDMEHGDWFINDFSSESEQYLNTYFNVLSDADK
;
A
#
# COMPACT_ATOMS: atom_id res chain seq x y z
N ALA A 1 -1.17 -13.00 17.30
CA ALA A 1 -1.98 -13.61 16.24
C ALA A 1 -1.01 -14.16 15.22
N GLU A 2 -0.99 -15.48 15.02
CA GLU A 2 -0.20 -16.10 13.96
C GLU A 2 -0.78 -15.59 12.63
N GLY A 3 0.05 -14.91 11.84
CA GLY A 3 -0.34 -14.43 10.52
C GLY A 3 -0.89 -15.59 9.68
N TYR A 4 -1.93 -15.35 8.89
CA TYR A 4 -2.51 -16.35 8.01
C TYR A 4 -1.46 -16.84 7.03
N SER A 5 -0.95 -18.03 7.26
CA SER A 5 -0.04 -18.72 6.35
C SER A 5 -0.83 -19.79 5.63
N LEU A 6 -0.94 -19.68 4.31
CA LEU A 6 -1.56 -20.69 3.47
C LEU A 6 -0.92 -22.07 3.71
N LYS A 7 0.41 -22.10 3.86
CA LYS A 7 1.17 -23.29 4.18
C LYS A 7 0.71 -23.91 5.51
N ASN A 8 0.65 -23.13 6.59
CA ASN A 8 0.22 -23.61 7.90
C ASN A 8 -1.24 -24.09 7.87
N ASN A 9 -2.10 -23.43 7.08
CA ASN A 9 -3.48 -23.86 6.92
C ASN A 9 -3.56 -25.26 6.28
N TYR A 10 -2.81 -25.49 5.21
CA TYR A 10 -2.79 -26.80 4.55
C TYR A 10 -2.08 -27.89 5.38
N GLU A 11 -1.03 -27.53 6.11
CA GLU A 11 -0.32 -28.47 7.00
C GLU A 11 -1.18 -28.90 8.21
N ASN A 12 -1.91 -27.96 8.82
CA ASN A 12 -2.70 -28.21 10.03
C ASN A 12 -4.07 -28.84 9.72
N ASN A 13 -4.70 -28.45 8.62
CA ASN A 13 -6.08 -28.83 8.28
C ASN A 13 -6.18 -29.80 7.10
N GLY A 14 -5.07 -30.07 6.44
CA GLY A 14 -5.02 -30.89 5.24
C GLY A 14 -5.53 -30.18 3.97
N PHE A 15 -5.23 -30.78 2.81
CA PHE A 15 -5.54 -30.17 1.51
C PHE A 15 -7.04 -29.92 1.31
N ALA A 16 -7.88 -30.91 1.63
CA ALA A 16 -9.32 -30.81 1.36
C ALA A 16 -10.00 -29.68 2.17
N ASP A 17 -9.70 -29.56 3.44
CA ASP A 17 -10.28 -28.49 4.29
C ASP A 17 -9.70 -27.12 3.88
N GLY A 18 -8.39 -27.00 3.67
CA GLY A 18 -7.76 -25.76 3.19
C GLY A 18 -8.34 -25.29 1.85
N PHE A 19 -8.56 -26.20 0.91
CA PHE A 19 -9.17 -25.91 -0.37
C PHE A 19 -10.63 -25.45 -0.24
N LEU A 20 -11.44 -26.17 0.56
CA LEU A 20 -12.85 -25.83 0.76
C LEU A 20 -13.02 -24.48 1.48
N ARG A 21 -12.15 -24.14 2.43
CA ARG A 21 -12.16 -22.82 3.09
C ARG A 21 -11.83 -21.71 2.11
N SER A 22 -10.75 -21.85 1.35
CA SER A 22 -10.38 -20.87 0.33
C SER A 22 -11.47 -20.72 -0.75
N ALA A 23 -12.08 -21.82 -1.18
CA ALA A 23 -13.19 -21.76 -2.12
C ALA A 23 -14.43 -21.08 -1.54
N ALA A 24 -14.75 -21.33 -0.26
CA ALA A 24 -15.88 -20.69 0.42
C ALA A 24 -15.66 -19.19 0.65
N GLU A 25 -14.43 -18.78 1.00
CA GLU A 25 -14.06 -17.37 1.14
C GLU A 25 -14.21 -16.64 -0.19
N ASN A 26 -13.65 -17.22 -1.27
CA ASN A 26 -13.76 -16.66 -2.61
C ASN A 26 -15.24 -16.57 -3.08
N TYR A 27 -16.04 -17.60 -2.83
CA TYR A 27 -17.46 -17.60 -3.18
C TYR A 27 -18.24 -16.54 -2.40
N ASN A 28 -17.93 -16.32 -1.12
CA ASN A 28 -18.61 -15.33 -0.30
C ASN A 28 -18.20 -13.90 -0.67
N ALA A 29 -16.94 -13.66 -1.02
CA ALA A 29 -16.46 -12.36 -1.48
C ALA A 29 -17.14 -11.89 -2.78
N ALA A 30 -17.60 -12.81 -3.63
CA ALA A 30 -18.26 -12.50 -4.90
C ALA A 30 -19.77 -12.31 -4.79
N LYS A 31 -20.39 -12.49 -3.60
CA LYS A 31 -21.84 -12.35 -3.44
C LYS A 31 -22.26 -10.88 -3.46
N LYS A 32 -23.36 -10.61 -4.19
CA LYS A 32 -24.01 -9.30 -4.11
C LYS A 32 -24.49 -9.05 -2.68
N PRO A 33 -24.25 -7.86 -2.13
CA PRO A 33 -24.78 -7.47 -0.81
C PRO A 33 -26.30 -7.59 -0.78
N GLN A 34 -26.85 -7.88 0.42
CA GLN A 34 -28.29 -7.89 0.60
C GLN A 34 -28.89 -6.52 0.30
N GLY A 35 -29.94 -6.47 -0.51
CA GLY A 35 -30.58 -5.21 -0.93
C GLY A 35 -29.92 -4.53 -2.13
N TYR A 36 -28.88 -5.11 -2.72
CA TYR A 36 -28.26 -4.56 -3.92
C TYR A 36 -29.21 -4.55 -5.11
N SER A 37 -29.45 -3.36 -5.66
CA SER A 37 -30.14 -3.15 -6.93
C SER A 37 -29.61 -1.87 -7.58
N SER A 38 -29.80 -1.72 -8.90
CA SER A 38 -29.42 -0.48 -9.59
C SER A 38 -30.12 0.73 -8.98
N LEU A 39 -31.39 0.60 -8.60
CA LEU A 39 -32.14 1.67 -7.94
C LEU A 39 -31.56 2.04 -6.58
N ALA A 40 -31.17 1.03 -5.77
CA ALA A 40 -30.54 1.30 -4.47
C ALA A 40 -29.19 2.03 -4.61
N VAL A 41 -28.43 1.72 -5.67
CA VAL A 41 -27.17 2.43 -5.98
C VAL A 41 -27.46 3.85 -6.44
N GLU A 42 -28.43 4.06 -7.35
CA GLU A 42 -28.83 5.40 -7.79
C GLU A 42 -29.34 6.27 -6.63
N ASP A 43 -30.14 5.69 -5.75
CA ASP A 43 -30.63 6.39 -4.56
C ASP A 43 -29.49 6.74 -3.58
N ALA A 44 -28.53 5.82 -3.40
CA ALA A 44 -27.35 6.08 -2.58
C ALA A 44 -26.51 7.22 -3.16
N ILE A 45 -26.29 7.25 -4.47
CA ILE A 45 -25.56 8.34 -5.15
C ILE A 45 -26.30 9.67 -5.01
N LYS A 46 -27.63 9.69 -5.23
CA LYS A 46 -28.46 10.91 -5.10
C LYS A 46 -28.48 11.46 -3.68
N ASN A 47 -28.39 10.59 -2.67
CA ASN A 47 -28.41 10.98 -1.26
C ASN A 47 -27.00 11.17 -0.68
N ALA A 48 -25.94 10.87 -1.44
CA ALA A 48 -24.59 11.19 -1.05
C ALA A 48 -24.40 12.71 -1.11
N ASP A 49 -23.90 13.29 0.00
CA ASP A 49 -23.53 14.70 0.07
C ASP A 49 -22.19 14.89 -0.66
N ILE A 50 -22.26 14.84 -1.99
CA ILE A 50 -21.10 15.05 -2.86
C ILE A 50 -20.95 16.55 -3.02
N GLN A 51 -20.00 17.13 -2.30
CA GLN A 51 -19.62 18.52 -2.51
C GLN A 51 -18.89 18.62 -3.86
N GLU A 52 -19.51 19.31 -4.82
CA GLU A 52 -18.80 19.72 -6.03
C GLU A 52 -17.76 20.77 -5.62
N ILE A 53 -16.50 20.38 -5.61
CA ILE A 53 -15.39 21.33 -5.48
C ILE A 53 -15.19 21.93 -6.86
N PRO A 54 -15.37 23.26 -7.04
CA PRO A 54 -15.08 23.89 -8.31
C PRO A 54 -13.60 23.65 -8.66
N MET A 55 -13.33 22.82 -9.65
CA MET A 55 -11.99 22.65 -10.17
C MET A 55 -11.65 23.95 -10.92
N GLU A 56 -10.77 24.76 -10.35
CA GLU A 56 -10.07 25.77 -11.13
C GLU A 56 -9.32 25.05 -12.27
N ASN A 57 -9.06 25.76 -13.38
CA ASN A 57 -8.44 25.18 -14.58
C ASN A 57 -7.01 24.63 -14.39
N ILE A 58 -6.56 24.51 -13.15
CA ILE A 58 -5.25 23.97 -12.77
C ILE A 58 -5.46 22.51 -12.35
N ARG A 59 -4.91 21.59 -13.12
CA ARG A 59 -4.85 20.16 -12.79
C ARG A 59 -3.44 19.86 -12.26
N PRO A 60 -3.25 19.82 -10.94
CA PRO A 60 -1.95 19.45 -10.37
C PRO A 60 -1.66 17.96 -10.61
N ASN A 61 -0.41 17.58 -10.61
CA ASN A 61 -0.04 16.18 -10.47
C ASN A 61 -0.56 15.65 -9.12
N VAL A 62 -1.01 14.40 -9.13
CA VAL A 62 -1.52 13.72 -7.94
C VAL A 62 -0.61 12.54 -7.64
N VAL A 63 0.04 12.56 -6.49
CA VAL A 63 0.89 11.45 -6.04
C VAL A 63 0.31 10.87 -4.75
N VAL A 64 0.02 9.56 -4.77
CA VAL A 64 -0.46 8.82 -3.62
C VAL A 64 0.60 7.80 -3.24
N VAL A 65 1.14 7.91 -2.02
CA VAL A 65 2.14 6.99 -1.48
C VAL A 65 1.51 6.12 -0.41
N LEU A 66 1.57 4.81 -0.59
CA LEU A 66 1.22 3.83 0.43
C LEU A 66 2.51 3.29 1.04
N GLY A 67 2.82 3.74 2.26
CA GLY A 67 3.99 3.30 3.02
C GLY A 67 3.79 1.89 3.57
N GLU A 68 4.47 0.90 3.00
CA GLU A 68 4.42 -0.49 3.47
C GLU A 68 5.11 -0.62 4.82
N SER A 69 4.41 -1.18 5.80
CA SER A 69 4.91 -1.34 7.18
C SER A 69 5.44 -0.06 7.82
N PHE A 70 5.07 1.09 7.27
CA PHE A 70 5.42 2.42 7.78
C PHE A 70 4.40 2.82 8.86
N MET A 71 4.87 3.00 10.08
CA MET A 71 4.01 3.26 11.23
C MET A 71 4.39 4.56 11.93
N ASP A 72 3.39 5.33 12.32
CA ASP A 72 3.58 6.46 13.23
C ASP A 72 4.09 5.96 14.58
N THR A 73 5.31 6.38 14.93
CA THR A 73 6.03 5.91 16.12
C THR A 73 5.41 6.41 17.43
N ASP A 74 4.56 7.42 17.41
CA ASP A 74 3.80 7.91 18.57
C ASP A 74 2.80 6.86 19.10
N PHE A 75 2.41 5.88 18.29
CA PHE A 75 1.60 4.74 18.75
C PHE A 75 2.37 3.67 19.54
N LEU A 76 3.69 3.72 19.55
CA LEU A 76 4.51 2.75 20.27
C LEU A 76 4.59 3.08 21.77
N SER A 77 3.57 2.67 22.50
CA SER A 77 3.62 2.75 23.96
C SER A 77 4.71 1.84 24.51
N GLY A 78 5.57 2.37 25.38
CA GLY A 78 6.63 1.61 26.04
C GLY A 78 8.00 1.66 25.35
N VAL A 79 8.14 2.42 24.27
CA VAL A 79 9.43 2.78 23.69
C VAL A 79 9.74 4.23 24.04
N ASN A 80 10.88 4.46 24.73
CA ASN A 80 11.33 5.81 25.05
C ASN A 80 12.41 6.22 24.06
N PHE A 81 11.99 6.91 23.02
CA PHE A 81 12.88 7.35 21.95
C PHE A 81 13.90 8.39 22.42
N THR A 82 15.13 8.28 21.94
CA THR A 82 16.20 9.29 22.11
C THR A 82 16.06 10.40 21.08
N ARG A 83 15.48 10.08 19.94
CA ARG A 83 15.20 10.99 18.81
C ARG A 83 14.01 10.46 18.02
N ASP A 84 13.34 11.33 17.31
CA ASP A 84 12.25 10.97 16.42
C ASP A 84 12.76 10.12 15.22
N PRO A 85 12.26 8.91 14.99
CA PRO A 85 12.63 8.09 13.84
C PRO A 85 12.06 8.59 12.51
N ILE A 86 10.95 9.35 12.51
CA ILE A 86 10.23 9.81 11.32
C ILE A 86 9.95 11.33 11.34
N PRO A 87 10.98 12.17 11.50
CA PRO A 87 10.80 13.61 11.69
C PRO A 87 10.20 14.31 10.47
N THR A 88 10.37 13.78 9.27
CA THR A 88 9.81 14.37 8.05
C THR A 88 8.29 14.15 7.98
N VAL A 89 7.82 12.95 8.26
CA VAL A 89 6.39 12.64 8.34
C VAL A 89 5.73 13.44 9.45
N HIS A 90 6.29 13.46 10.66
CA HIS A 90 5.72 14.23 11.78
C HIS A 90 5.63 15.73 11.46
N ARG A 91 6.66 16.30 10.84
CA ARG A 91 6.60 17.70 10.38
C ARG A 91 5.53 17.91 9.32
N THR A 92 5.43 16.99 8.35
CA THR A 92 4.40 17.06 7.30
C THR A 92 2.99 16.97 7.89
N MET A 93 2.80 16.13 8.89
CA MET A 93 1.52 16.03 9.61
C MET A 93 1.16 17.31 10.38
N GLN A 94 2.15 18.06 10.84
CA GLN A 94 1.93 19.36 11.50
C GLN A 94 1.63 20.48 10.50
N ASP A 95 2.30 20.48 9.35
CA ASP A 95 2.23 21.55 8.36
C ASP A 95 1.03 21.42 7.41
N PHE A 96 0.49 20.21 7.23
CA PHE A 96 -0.57 19.89 6.27
C PHE A 96 -1.73 19.14 6.93
N THR A 97 -2.81 18.95 6.17
CA THR A 97 -3.96 18.15 6.62
C THR A 97 -3.54 16.72 6.89
N SER A 98 -3.78 16.26 8.11
CA SER A 98 -3.42 14.91 8.56
C SER A 98 -4.55 14.26 9.34
N GLY A 99 -4.49 12.94 9.50
CA GLY A 99 -5.45 12.18 10.29
C GLY A 99 -5.16 10.68 10.22
N TYR A 100 -5.91 9.91 11.02
CA TYR A 100 -5.76 8.46 11.13
C TYR A 100 -6.92 7.74 10.50
N VAL A 101 -6.63 6.66 9.80
CA VAL A 101 -7.62 5.79 9.15
C VAL A 101 -7.47 4.38 9.71
N THR A 102 -8.59 3.78 10.10
CA THR A 102 -8.60 2.37 10.50
C THR A 102 -8.58 1.48 9.26
N VAL A 103 -7.54 0.66 9.15
CA VAL A 103 -7.46 -0.38 8.11
C VAL A 103 -7.93 -1.72 8.67
N ASN A 104 -8.58 -2.54 7.83
CA ASN A 104 -9.14 -3.83 8.23
C ASN A 104 -8.13 -5.00 8.07
N VAL A 105 -6.86 -4.69 7.81
CA VAL A 105 -5.81 -5.67 7.53
C VAL A 105 -4.83 -5.71 8.68
N GLN A 106 -4.52 -6.90 9.17
CA GLN A 106 -3.54 -7.13 10.23
C GLN A 106 -2.43 -8.05 9.71
N GLY A 107 -1.21 -7.53 9.61
CA GLY A 107 -0.02 -8.30 9.29
C GLY A 107 -0.10 -9.04 7.95
N GLY A 108 0.44 -8.48 6.89
CA GLY A 108 0.35 -8.98 5.53
C GLY A 108 -0.97 -8.57 4.83
N GLY A 109 -1.08 -8.88 3.56
CA GLY A 109 -2.28 -8.54 2.78
C GLY A 109 -2.35 -7.07 2.37
N THR A 110 -1.22 -6.44 2.08
CA THR A 110 -1.12 -5.05 1.58
C THR A 110 -2.02 -4.80 0.39
N ASN A 111 -2.22 -5.81 -0.47
CA ASN A 111 -3.13 -5.74 -1.61
C ASN A 111 -4.59 -5.43 -1.24
N PHE A 112 -5.04 -5.74 -0.04
CA PHE A 112 -6.35 -5.29 0.45
C PHE A 112 -6.34 -3.79 0.77
N SER A 113 -5.30 -3.30 1.46
CA SER A 113 -5.14 -1.87 1.75
C SER A 113 -4.99 -1.06 0.46
N GLU A 114 -4.18 -1.53 -0.48
CA GLU A 114 -4.06 -0.95 -1.82
C GLU A 114 -5.41 -0.89 -2.53
N SER A 115 -6.16 -1.99 -2.51
CA SER A 115 -7.50 -2.06 -3.12
C SER A 115 -8.45 -1.03 -2.50
N GLN A 116 -8.43 -0.88 -1.17
CA GLN A 116 -9.28 0.08 -0.46
C GLN A 116 -8.94 1.53 -0.83
N VAL A 117 -7.65 1.87 -0.86
CA VAL A 117 -7.19 3.21 -1.25
C VAL A 117 -7.56 3.53 -2.70
N LEU A 118 -7.33 2.59 -3.61
CA LEU A 118 -7.53 2.82 -5.04
C LEU A 118 -9.00 2.78 -5.47
N THR A 119 -9.84 1.99 -4.79
CA THR A 119 -11.21 1.76 -5.23
C THR A 119 -12.28 2.30 -4.30
N GLY A 120 -11.93 2.63 -3.04
CA GLY A 120 -12.89 2.99 -1.99
C GLY A 120 -13.73 1.81 -1.48
N LEU A 121 -13.49 0.59 -1.93
CA LEU A 121 -14.24 -0.59 -1.53
C LEU A 121 -13.67 -1.22 -0.27
N LYS A 122 -14.47 -1.33 0.78
CA LYS A 122 -14.04 -1.84 2.09
C LYS A 122 -13.48 -3.27 2.06
N GLU A 123 -14.07 -4.13 1.25
CA GLU A 123 -13.69 -5.54 1.11
C GLU A 123 -13.39 -5.84 -0.35
N CYS A 124 -12.19 -5.49 -0.78
CA CYS A 124 -11.72 -5.71 -2.14
C CYS A 124 -10.34 -6.36 -2.10
N ASN A 125 -10.14 -7.36 -2.93
CA ASN A 125 -8.85 -7.97 -3.20
C ASN A 125 -8.61 -7.98 -4.70
N TYR A 126 -7.83 -7.03 -5.17
CA TYR A 126 -7.54 -6.90 -6.59
C TYR A 126 -6.83 -8.12 -7.17
N SER A 127 -6.04 -8.85 -6.37
CA SER A 127 -5.33 -10.05 -6.84
C SER A 127 -6.30 -11.14 -7.31
N MET A 128 -7.43 -11.27 -6.62
CA MET A 128 -8.49 -12.20 -7.00
C MET A 128 -9.24 -11.73 -8.25
N LEU A 129 -9.60 -10.43 -8.28
CA LEU A 129 -10.30 -9.84 -9.42
C LEU A 129 -9.44 -9.89 -10.69
N ALA A 130 -8.14 -9.71 -10.56
CA ALA A 130 -7.20 -9.88 -11.65
C ALA A 130 -7.18 -11.32 -12.19
N THR A 131 -7.23 -12.32 -11.31
CA THR A 131 -7.34 -13.73 -11.70
C THR A 131 -8.64 -14.01 -12.47
N GLU A 132 -9.73 -13.35 -12.11
CA GLU A 132 -11.03 -13.43 -12.80
C GLU A 132 -11.12 -12.54 -14.05
N GLN A 133 -10.07 -11.80 -14.38
CA GLN A 133 -10.02 -10.84 -15.50
C GLN A 133 -11.16 -9.79 -15.43
N ARG A 134 -11.48 -9.31 -14.24
CA ARG A 134 -12.53 -8.34 -14.00
C ARG A 134 -11.96 -6.93 -13.87
N CYS A 135 -12.42 -6.02 -14.73
CA CYS A 135 -12.11 -4.60 -14.59
C CYS A 135 -12.69 -4.06 -13.28
N LEU A 136 -11.89 -3.27 -12.59
CA LEU A 136 -12.24 -2.65 -11.33
C LEU A 136 -12.06 -1.14 -11.44
N PRO A 137 -13.16 -0.35 -11.41
CA PRO A 137 -13.05 1.10 -11.36
C PRO A 137 -12.23 1.56 -10.16
N SER A 138 -11.32 2.48 -10.39
CA SER A 138 -10.39 2.97 -9.37
C SER A 138 -10.13 4.47 -9.53
N LEU A 139 -9.34 5.06 -8.65
CA LEU A 139 -8.84 6.43 -8.80
C LEU A 139 -8.16 6.62 -10.16
N ALA A 140 -7.45 5.62 -10.67
CA ALA A 140 -6.81 5.70 -11.97
C ALA A 140 -7.84 5.87 -13.10
N THR A 141 -8.95 5.10 -13.09
CA THR A 141 -10.00 5.26 -14.10
C THR A 141 -10.70 6.60 -14.03
N VAL A 142 -10.92 7.13 -12.82
CA VAL A 142 -11.55 8.45 -12.61
C VAL A 142 -10.65 9.56 -13.12
N LEU A 143 -9.39 9.59 -12.69
CA LEU A 143 -8.44 10.63 -13.08
C LEU A 143 -8.08 10.55 -14.57
N LYS A 144 -7.99 9.36 -15.14
CA LYS A 144 -7.82 9.17 -16.57
C LYS A 144 -8.97 9.77 -17.40
N ALA A 145 -10.22 9.64 -16.93
CA ALA A 145 -11.36 10.28 -17.57
C ALA A 145 -11.27 11.82 -17.52
N GLU A 146 -10.55 12.37 -16.54
CA GLU A 146 -10.22 13.79 -16.42
C GLU A 146 -8.97 14.20 -17.20
N GLY A 147 -8.33 13.28 -17.92
CA GLY A 147 -7.20 13.55 -18.80
C GLY A 147 -5.82 13.43 -18.16
N TYR A 148 -5.72 12.76 -17.01
CA TYR A 148 -4.45 12.40 -16.39
C TYR A 148 -3.82 11.19 -17.11
N VAL A 149 -2.49 11.15 -17.18
CA VAL A 149 -1.74 9.92 -17.43
C VAL A 149 -1.55 9.22 -16.09
N THR A 150 -1.70 7.89 -16.05
CA THR A 150 -1.81 7.18 -14.79
C THR A 150 -0.74 6.10 -14.64
N HIS A 151 0.07 6.22 -13.59
CA HIS A 151 1.23 5.37 -13.33
C HIS A 151 1.09 4.70 -11.96
N ALA A 152 1.36 3.39 -11.91
CA ALA A 152 1.56 2.68 -10.66
C ALA A 152 3.02 2.25 -10.55
N LEU A 153 3.64 2.48 -9.39
CA LEU A 153 5.05 2.20 -9.14
C LEU A 153 5.23 1.34 -7.89
N HIS A 154 6.15 0.37 -7.94
CA HIS A 154 6.43 -0.51 -6.82
C HIS A 154 7.87 -1.04 -6.86
N THR A 155 8.59 -0.95 -5.75
CA THR A 155 10.00 -1.37 -5.67
C THR A 155 10.20 -2.89 -5.64
N TYR A 156 9.14 -3.70 -5.70
CA TYR A 156 9.23 -5.16 -5.70
C TYR A 156 8.69 -5.78 -7.00
N HIS A 157 8.58 -7.10 -7.05
CA HIS A 157 8.17 -7.83 -8.24
C HIS A 157 6.69 -7.68 -8.57
N GLY A 158 6.38 -7.34 -9.80
CA GLY A 158 5.01 -7.16 -10.28
C GLY A 158 4.17 -8.44 -10.35
N TRP A 159 4.79 -9.62 -10.32
CA TRP A 159 4.04 -10.89 -10.23
C TRP A 159 3.45 -11.12 -8.83
N PHE A 160 4.04 -10.52 -7.80
CA PHE A 160 3.52 -10.65 -6.43
C PHE A 160 2.16 -9.96 -6.32
N TYR A 161 1.20 -10.62 -5.71
CA TYR A 161 -0.21 -10.22 -5.70
C TYR A 161 -0.84 -10.03 -7.09
N ASN A 162 -0.22 -10.57 -8.15
CA ASN A 162 -0.69 -10.41 -9.53
C ASN A 162 -0.84 -8.94 -9.95
N ARG A 163 0.08 -8.07 -9.49
CA ARG A 163 0.01 -6.62 -9.72
C ARG A 163 0.04 -6.25 -11.21
N TYR A 164 0.75 -6.99 -12.06
CA TYR A 164 0.77 -6.72 -13.50
C TYR A 164 -0.65 -6.65 -14.10
N ASP A 165 -1.46 -7.66 -13.84
CA ASP A 165 -2.83 -7.70 -14.35
C ASP A 165 -3.73 -6.77 -13.55
N ALA A 166 -3.56 -6.71 -12.23
CA ALA A 166 -4.39 -5.92 -11.36
C ALA A 166 -4.32 -4.41 -11.68
N MET A 167 -3.13 -3.84 -11.81
CA MET A 167 -2.97 -2.41 -12.12
C MET A 167 -3.56 -2.06 -13.48
N LYS A 168 -3.36 -2.92 -14.48
CA LYS A 168 -3.98 -2.75 -15.79
C LYS A 168 -5.51 -2.79 -15.72
N LEU A 169 -6.08 -3.73 -14.98
CA LEU A 169 -7.54 -3.88 -14.83
C LEU A 169 -8.16 -2.77 -14.00
N MET A 170 -7.38 -2.12 -13.12
CA MET A 170 -7.75 -0.90 -12.40
C MET A 170 -7.56 0.38 -13.23
N GLY A 171 -7.10 0.27 -14.48
CA GLY A 171 -7.08 1.38 -15.43
C GLY A 171 -5.79 2.17 -15.50
N PHE A 172 -4.72 1.77 -14.82
CA PHE A 172 -3.41 2.41 -14.98
C PHE A 172 -2.90 2.25 -16.41
N ASP A 173 -2.28 3.29 -16.95
CA ASP A 173 -1.63 3.28 -18.27
C ASP A 173 -0.33 2.50 -18.21
N GLU A 174 0.40 2.61 -17.10
CA GLU A 174 1.68 1.98 -16.89
C GLU A 174 1.82 1.42 -15.47
N PHE A 175 2.53 0.28 -15.36
CA PHE A 175 2.98 -0.26 -14.09
C PHE A 175 4.49 -0.50 -14.11
N ILE A 176 5.20 0.29 -13.35
CA ILE A 176 6.66 0.30 -13.21
C ILE A 176 7.05 -0.45 -11.94
N CYS A 177 7.87 -1.48 -12.05
CA CYS A 177 8.29 -2.29 -10.91
C CYS A 177 9.74 -2.80 -11.07
N GLN A 178 10.26 -3.45 -10.05
CA GLN A 178 11.65 -3.92 -10.00
C GLN A 178 12.12 -4.63 -11.27
N SER A 179 11.25 -5.38 -11.94
CA SER A 179 11.62 -6.12 -13.17
C SER A 179 11.63 -5.27 -14.43
N THR A 180 11.14 -4.04 -14.38
CA THR A 180 11.05 -3.15 -15.55
C THR A 180 12.05 -1.99 -15.54
N PHE A 181 12.43 -1.48 -14.38
CA PHE A 181 13.31 -0.31 -14.32
C PHE A 181 14.45 -0.40 -13.30
N LEU A 182 14.35 -1.26 -12.29
CA LEU A 182 15.29 -1.25 -11.16
C LEU A 182 16.27 -2.41 -11.21
N THR A 183 17.20 -2.40 -12.16
CA THR A 183 18.27 -3.41 -12.21
C THR A 183 19.37 -3.20 -11.16
N ASN A 184 19.52 -1.99 -10.62
CA ASN A 184 20.59 -1.62 -9.67
C ASN A 184 20.09 -0.72 -8.54
N THR A 185 18.90 -0.96 -8.00
CA THR A 185 18.37 -0.18 -6.88
C THR A 185 19.23 -0.38 -5.64
N PRO A 186 19.67 0.70 -4.98
CA PRO A 186 20.33 0.57 -3.68
C PRO A 186 19.37 -0.07 -2.68
N SER A 187 19.92 -0.80 -1.71
CA SER A 187 19.15 -1.35 -0.60
C SER A 187 19.77 -0.87 0.69
N TYR A 188 18.93 -0.39 1.60
CA TYR A 188 19.27 -0.18 2.98
C TYR A 188 18.54 -1.24 3.81
N GLY A 189 19.25 -2.30 4.16
CA GLY A 189 18.63 -3.51 4.68
C GLY A 189 18.45 -4.58 3.58
N VAL A 190 17.34 -5.32 3.60
CA VAL A 190 17.06 -6.42 2.67
C VAL A 190 16.18 -6.04 1.48
N TRP A 191 15.52 -4.89 1.57
CA TRP A 191 14.61 -4.41 0.54
C TRP A 191 15.19 -3.21 -0.21
N PRO A 192 14.75 -2.96 -1.46
CA PRO A 192 15.15 -1.76 -2.19
C PRO A 192 14.75 -0.49 -1.46
N CYS A 193 15.60 0.54 -1.50
CA CYS A 193 15.30 1.85 -0.94
C CYS A 193 14.12 2.51 -1.65
N ASP A 194 13.24 3.13 -0.88
CA ASP A 194 12.08 3.85 -1.41
C ASP A 194 12.50 5.13 -2.16
N SER A 195 13.68 5.68 -1.89
CA SER A 195 14.26 6.79 -2.66
C SER A 195 14.31 6.53 -4.15
N SER A 196 14.58 5.28 -4.58
CA SER A 196 14.58 4.90 -5.99
C SER A 196 13.18 5.01 -6.62
N LEU A 197 12.13 4.79 -5.84
CA LEU A 197 10.75 4.94 -6.28
C LEU A 197 10.39 6.41 -6.49
N TYR A 198 10.92 7.28 -5.63
CA TYR A 198 10.73 8.73 -5.75
C TYR A 198 11.49 9.29 -6.96
N ASP A 199 12.74 8.86 -7.18
CA ASP A 199 13.53 9.27 -8.34
C ASP A 199 12.79 8.90 -9.65
N GLU A 200 12.32 7.67 -9.78
CA GLU A 200 11.54 7.21 -10.94
C GLU A 200 10.22 8.00 -11.09
N THR A 201 9.56 8.33 -9.98
CA THR A 201 8.37 9.18 -10.02
C THR A 201 8.67 10.56 -10.60
N PHE A 202 9.79 11.17 -10.21
CA PHE A 202 10.20 12.45 -10.79
C PHE A 202 10.51 12.33 -12.28
N ASP A 203 11.11 11.24 -12.72
CA ASP A 203 11.38 11.00 -14.14
C ASP A 203 10.07 10.90 -14.93
N VAL A 204 9.12 10.10 -14.46
CA VAL A 204 7.76 9.99 -15.04
C VAL A 204 7.07 11.35 -15.14
N LEU A 205 7.06 12.13 -14.04
CA LEU A 205 6.44 13.47 -13.99
C LEU A 205 7.11 14.47 -14.96
N ASN A 206 8.39 14.30 -15.26
CA ASN A 206 9.12 15.16 -16.19
C ASN A 206 8.92 14.78 -17.67
N GLU A 207 8.55 13.52 -17.94
CA GLU A 207 8.33 13.03 -19.30
C GLU A 207 6.94 13.39 -19.84
N THR A 208 5.96 13.57 -18.96
CA THR A 208 4.58 13.86 -19.34
C THR A 208 4.35 15.36 -19.54
N ALA A 209 3.73 15.74 -20.64
CA ALA A 209 3.39 17.14 -20.90
C ALA A 209 2.11 17.62 -20.20
N GLY A 210 1.36 16.71 -19.60
CA GLY A 210 0.08 16.95 -18.92
C GLY A 210 0.17 16.76 -17.41
N SER A 211 -0.94 16.42 -16.82
CA SER A 211 -1.02 16.07 -15.40
C SER A 211 -0.96 14.56 -15.20
N ASP A 212 -0.24 14.12 -14.19
CA ASP A 212 -0.04 12.73 -13.88
C ASP A 212 -0.74 12.34 -12.57
N PHE A 213 -1.20 11.11 -12.52
CA PHE A 213 -1.56 10.40 -11.32
C PHE A 213 -0.55 9.27 -11.09
N CYS A 214 0.25 9.40 -10.05
CA CYS A 214 1.21 8.38 -9.64
C CYS A 214 0.75 7.72 -8.33
N TYR A 215 0.58 6.39 -8.36
CA TYR A 215 0.36 5.57 -7.17
C TYR A 215 1.62 4.78 -6.85
N LEU A 216 2.17 5.00 -5.67
CA LEU A 216 3.40 4.37 -5.20
C LEU A 216 3.09 3.42 -4.04
N ALA A 217 3.52 2.17 -4.14
CA ALA A 217 3.55 1.24 -3.02
C ALA A 217 5.01 0.97 -2.64
N THR A 218 5.40 1.41 -1.44
CA THR A 218 6.78 1.29 -0.96
C THR A 218 7.12 -0.11 -0.47
N MET A 219 8.37 -0.39 -0.10
CA MET A 219 8.79 -1.72 0.35
C MET A 219 9.91 -1.69 1.38
N GLU A 220 10.66 -0.61 1.51
CA GLU A 220 11.90 -0.54 2.29
C GLU A 220 11.69 -0.93 3.75
N SER A 221 10.65 -0.41 4.38
CA SER A 221 10.32 -0.70 5.78
C SER A 221 9.62 -2.05 6.02
N HIS A 222 9.51 -2.92 5.00
CA HIS A 222 8.91 -4.26 5.14
C HIS A 222 9.78 -5.20 5.99
N GLY A 223 9.18 -6.02 6.87
CA GLY A 223 9.86 -7.11 7.58
C GLY A 223 10.50 -8.14 6.62
N SER A 224 11.35 -9.04 7.08
CA SER A 224 11.73 -9.34 8.46
C SER A 224 12.89 -8.44 8.93
N TYR A 225 12.98 -8.21 10.27
CA TYR A 225 13.99 -7.34 10.89
C TYR A 225 15.03 -8.16 11.68
N ASN A 226 15.26 -9.41 11.30
CA ASN A 226 16.14 -10.36 11.99
C ASN A 226 17.57 -10.40 11.43
N TYR A 227 18.02 -9.32 10.85
CA TYR A 227 19.37 -9.14 10.33
C TYR A 227 20.10 -7.99 11.06
N ASP A 228 21.43 -8.08 11.12
CA ASP A 228 22.23 -7.07 11.81
C ASP A 228 22.32 -5.81 10.98
N MET A 229 22.06 -4.68 11.64
CA MET A 229 22.34 -3.34 11.16
C MET A 229 23.16 -2.58 12.20
N GLU A 230 23.79 -1.49 11.80
CA GLU A 230 24.45 -0.58 12.70
C GLU A 230 23.50 -0.11 13.81
N HIS A 231 23.96 -0.08 15.06
CA HIS A 231 23.11 0.33 16.17
C HIS A 231 22.77 1.82 16.08
N GLY A 232 21.49 2.13 16.04
CA GLY A 232 20.98 3.47 15.75
C GLY A 232 20.74 4.36 16.96
N ASP A 233 20.98 3.91 18.19
CA ASP A 233 20.70 4.65 19.45
C ASP A 233 19.29 5.26 19.48
N TRP A 234 18.28 4.49 19.06
CA TRP A 234 16.92 4.97 18.86
C TRP A 234 16.13 5.15 20.17
N PHE A 235 16.46 4.37 21.21
CA PHE A 235 15.70 4.32 22.46
C PHE A 235 16.64 4.09 23.67
N ILE A 236 16.12 4.42 24.86
CA ILE A 236 16.82 4.24 26.16
C ILE A 236 16.29 3.07 26.98
N ASN A 237 15.37 2.30 26.45
CA ASN A 237 14.82 1.14 27.12
C ASN A 237 15.84 0.00 27.16
N ASP A 238 15.73 -0.81 28.22
CA ASP A 238 16.44 -2.08 28.35
C ASP A 238 15.54 -3.22 27.88
N PHE A 239 15.76 -3.64 26.62
CA PHE A 239 15.04 -4.76 26.00
C PHE A 239 15.91 -6.01 25.98
N SER A 240 15.30 -7.18 25.74
CA SER A 240 16.09 -8.36 25.42
C SER A 240 16.90 -8.13 24.15
N SER A 241 18.08 -8.76 24.04
CA SER A 241 18.96 -8.59 22.89
C SER A 241 18.29 -8.87 21.55
N GLU A 242 17.36 -9.83 21.51
CA GLU A 242 16.56 -10.13 20.31
C GLU A 242 15.59 -8.99 19.98
N SER A 243 14.84 -8.50 20.96
CA SER A 243 13.90 -7.40 20.77
C SER A 243 14.63 -6.11 20.39
N GLU A 244 15.77 -5.85 21.00
CA GLU A 244 16.62 -4.70 20.70
C GLU A 244 17.10 -4.74 19.25
N GLN A 245 17.58 -5.88 18.76
CA GLN A 245 17.98 -6.08 17.37
C GLN A 245 16.82 -5.80 16.41
N TYR A 246 15.65 -6.39 16.63
CA TYR A 246 14.48 -6.18 15.79
C TYR A 246 14.05 -4.72 15.73
N LEU A 247 13.95 -4.06 16.88
CA LEU A 247 13.54 -2.66 16.97
C LEU A 247 14.58 -1.73 16.33
N ASN A 248 15.87 -1.95 16.59
CA ASN A 248 16.94 -1.19 15.99
C ASN A 248 16.91 -1.30 14.46
N THR A 249 16.79 -2.51 13.93
CA THR A 249 16.69 -2.75 12.49
C THR A 249 15.47 -2.05 11.90
N TYR A 250 14.30 -2.18 12.53
CA TYR A 250 13.07 -1.52 12.09
C TYR A 250 13.21 0.00 12.05
N PHE A 251 13.70 0.62 13.13
CA PHE A 251 13.83 2.09 13.16
C PHE A 251 14.90 2.61 12.22
N ASN A 252 15.94 1.83 11.93
CA ASN A 252 16.92 2.20 10.92
C ASN A 252 16.27 2.29 9.53
N VAL A 253 15.55 1.24 9.09
CA VAL A 253 14.90 1.24 7.76
C VAL A 253 13.74 2.24 7.70
N LEU A 254 12.99 2.40 8.78
CA LEU A 254 11.91 3.38 8.88
C LEU A 254 12.45 4.81 8.74
N SER A 255 13.57 5.12 9.41
CA SER A 255 14.20 6.42 9.34
C SER A 255 14.91 6.69 8.01
N ASP A 256 15.32 5.66 7.28
CA ASP A 256 15.83 5.84 5.91
C ASP A 256 14.68 6.14 4.95
N ALA A 257 13.58 5.43 5.07
CA ALA A 257 12.36 5.65 4.27
C ALA A 257 11.67 7.01 4.52
N ASP A 258 11.95 7.68 5.67
CA ASP A 258 11.45 9.02 6.02
C ASP A 258 12.24 10.17 5.37
N LYS A 259 13.38 9.89 4.75
CA LYS A 259 14.25 10.92 4.12
C LYS A 259 13.69 11.43 2.81
#